data_f32767f6e59a58f9bbbb80181129aa3f
#
_entry.id   f32767f6e59a58f9bbbb80181129aa3f
#
_cell.length_a   1.000
_cell.length_b   1.000
_cell.length_c   1.000
_cell.angle_alpha   90.00
_cell.angle_beta   90.00
_cell.angle_gamma   90.00
#
_symmetry.space_group_name_H-M   'P 1'
#
loop_
_entity.id
_entity.type
_entity.pdbx_description
1 polymer ?
#
loop_
_entity_poly.entity_id
_entity_poly.type
_entity_poly.pdbx_seq_one_letter_code
_entity_poly.pdbx_strand_id
1 'polypeptide(L)'
;GTGVCDKYHPDGQTLYAASSGTSHSAPAVAGAASLFYHFYQNIGGGAAPSPAMTKAWFVNSARYLTGVSANDTLPSVTQGFGILDLKTAFDGTARFWHDQDALLTASGQSFRYAGVVADPTKPFRVTLAWTDAPGATTGNAYVNNLDLAVTVGGKTYLGNVFSGGTSVEGGTADARNNVESVFIPAGVSGPFAATVVGTNIAGDGVPVNGYATDQDFALVIYNARTCIGAPIDVSARG
;
A
#
# COMPACT_ATOMS: atom_id res chain seq x y z
N GLY A 1 -9.41 -6.21 33.47
CA GLY A 1 -9.98 -5.48 32.39
C GLY A 1 -11.41 -5.14 32.70
N THR A 2 -11.66 -3.94 32.99
CA THR A 2 -13.01 -3.41 33.14
C THR A 2 -13.71 -3.61 31.80
N GLY A 3 -14.87 -4.28 31.82
CA GLY A 3 -15.69 -4.52 30.64
C GLY A 3 -15.96 -3.22 29.92
N VAL A 4 -15.74 -3.21 28.65
CA VAL A 4 -15.77 -2.02 27.80
C VAL A 4 -17.22 -1.52 27.61
N CYS A 5 -18.21 -2.38 27.90
CA CYS A 5 -19.61 -2.12 27.68
C CYS A 5 -20.38 -1.65 28.94
N ASP A 6 -19.71 -1.40 30.05
CA ASP A 6 -20.34 -1.01 31.30
C ASP A 6 -20.25 0.51 31.60
N LYS A 7 -19.68 1.27 30.66
CA LYS A 7 -19.65 2.76 30.74
C LYS A 7 -20.59 3.37 29.72
N TYR A 8 -21.69 3.89 30.21
CA TYR A 8 -22.60 4.67 29.38
C TYR A 8 -22.02 6.05 29.09
N HIS A 9 -22.16 6.50 27.84
CA HIS A 9 -21.68 7.83 27.41
C HIS A 9 -22.65 8.39 26.33
N PRO A 10 -23.07 9.64 26.41
CA PRO A 10 -22.79 10.63 27.49
C PRO A 10 -23.42 10.24 28.82
N ASP A 11 -22.93 10.84 29.90
CA ASP A 11 -23.44 10.58 31.24
C ASP A 11 -24.96 10.87 31.36
N GLY A 12 -25.63 10.12 32.24
CA GLY A 12 -27.06 10.32 32.52
C GLY A 12 -28.02 9.56 31.59
N GLN A 13 -27.50 8.63 30.77
CA GLN A 13 -28.31 7.73 29.93
C GLN A 13 -27.77 6.30 29.97
N THR A 14 -28.56 5.33 29.50
CA THR A 14 -28.23 3.89 29.48
C THR A 14 -28.39 3.24 28.09
N LEU A 15 -28.55 4.05 27.03
CA LEU A 15 -28.79 3.57 25.67
C LEU A 15 -27.47 3.42 24.87
N TYR A 16 -26.45 4.20 25.19
CA TYR A 16 -25.17 4.23 24.49
C TYR A 16 -24.03 3.97 25.46
N ALA A 17 -23.06 3.17 25.02
CA ALA A 17 -21.84 2.88 25.77
C ALA A 17 -20.61 3.18 24.91
N ALA A 18 -19.55 3.68 25.53
CA ALA A 18 -18.24 3.78 24.90
C ALA A 18 -17.55 2.41 24.91
N SER A 19 -16.98 2.03 23.78
CA SER A 19 -16.22 0.81 23.65
C SER A 19 -14.98 1.04 22.79
N SER A 20 -13.88 0.34 23.10
CA SER A 20 -12.63 0.40 22.33
C SER A 20 -11.97 -0.97 22.25
N GLY A 21 -11.14 -1.17 21.24
CA GLY A 21 -10.40 -2.40 21.01
C GLY A 21 -10.21 -2.70 19.53
N THR A 22 -9.32 -3.60 19.22
CA THR A 22 -9.09 -4.09 17.84
C THR A 22 -10.33 -4.74 17.25
N SER A 23 -11.21 -5.31 18.10
CA SER A 23 -12.51 -5.85 17.71
C SER A 23 -13.51 -4.81 17.16
N HIS A 24 -13.23 -3.52 17.37
CA HIS A 24 -13.97 -2.41 16.75
C HIS A 24 -13.26 -1.86 15.52
N SER A 25 -11.91 -1.87 15.53
CA SER A 25 -11.11 -1.40 14.40
C SER A 25 -11.21 -2.34 13.19
N ALA A 26 -11.19 -3.65 13.40
CA ALA A 26 -11.26 -4.63 12.33
C ALA A 26 -12.56 -4.52 11.50
N PRO A 27 -13.79 -4.50 12.10
CA PRO A 27 -15.00 -4.30 11.32
C PRO A 27 -15.13 -2.91 10.70
N ALA A 28 -14.50 -1.87 11.25
CA ALA A 28 -14.44 -0.57 10.61
C ALA A 28 -13.64 -0.64 9.29
N VAL A 29 -12.52 -1.36 9.28
CA VAL A 29 -11.74 -1.61 8.05
C VAL A 29 -12.51 -2.52 7.09
N ALA A 30 -13.22 -3.54 7.59
CA ALA A 30 -14.06 -4.42 6.76
C ALA A 30 -15.21 -3.65 6.10
N GLY A 31 -15.86 -2.72 6.82
CA GLY A 31 -16.88 -1.84 6.27
C GLY A 31 -16.32 -0.90 5.19
N ALA A 32 -15.13 -0.35 5.43
CA ALA A 32 -14.41 0.43 4.43
C ALA A 32 -14.05 -0.40 3.19
N ALA A 33 -13.64 -1.66 3.37
CA ALA A 33 -13.34 -2.57 2.27
C ALA A 33 -14.58 -2.89 1.43
N SER A 34 -15.76 -3.01 2.04
CA SER A 34 -17.02 -3.17 1.30
C SER A 34 -17.35 -1.95 0.44
N LEU A 35 -17.11 -0.73 0.95
CA LEU A 35 -17.27 0.50 0.17
C LEU A 35 -16.25 0.58 -0.97
N PHE A 36 -15.00 0.19 -0.70
CA PHE A 36 -13.94 0.15 -1.71
C PHE A 36 -14.24 -0.88 -2.79
N TYR A 37 -14.71 -2.06 -2.42
CA TYR A 37 -15.13 -3.10 -3.37
C TYR A 37 -16.15 -2.56 -4.38
N HIS A 38 -17.21 -1.93 -3.89
CA HIS A 38 -18.21 -1.33 -4.76
C HIS A 38 -17.65 -0.18 -5.62
N PHE A 39 -16.84 0.69 -5.03
CA PHE A 39 -16.17 1.77 -5.76
C PHE A 39 -15.26 1.22 -6.85
N TYR A 40 -14.42 0.22 -6.53
CA TYR A 40 -13.47 -0.39 -7.46
C TYR A 40 -14.16 -1.06 -8.64
N GLN A 41 -15.26 -1.77 -8.41
CA GLN A 41 -16.04 -2.37 -9.50
C GLN A 41 -16.54 -1.32 -10.49
N ASN A 42 -16.92 -0.15 -10.03
CA ASN A 42 -17.40 0.93 -10.89
C ASN A 42 -16.28 1.57 -11.73
N ILE A 43 -15.05 1.65 -11.20
CA ILE A 43 -13.90 2.24 -11.91
C ILE A 43 -13.07 1.20 -12.65
N GLY A 44 -13.10 -0.07 -12.23
CA GLY A 44 -12.30 -1.19 -12.76
C GLY A 44 -13.06 -2.08 -13.76
N GLY A 45 -14.16 -1.62 -14.34
CA GLY A 45 -14.88 -2.38 -15.36
C GLY A 45 -15.63 -3.62 -14.83
N GLY A 46 -16.02 -3.63 -13.58
CA GLY A 46 -16.80 -4.71 -12.95
C GLY A 46 -15.96 -5.77 -12.22
N ALA A 47 -14.64 -5.73 -12.34
CA ALA A 47 -13.77 -6.65 -11.61
C ALA A 47 -13.76 -6.37 -10.09
N ALA A 48 -13.59 -7.39 -9.29
CA ALA A 48 -13.36 -7.25 -7.85
C ALA A 48 -11.89 -6.88 -7.57
N PRO A 49 -11.60 -6.02 -6.58
CA PRO A 49 -10.23 -5.78 -6.16
C PRO A 49 -9.65 -7.03 -5.50
N SER A 50 -8.37 -7.31 -5.75
CA SER A 50 -7.64 -8.33 -5.00
C SER A 50 -7.46 -7.92 -3.52
N PRO A 51 -7.15 -8.86 -2.63
CA PRO A 51 -6.73 -8.54 -1.25
C PRO A 51 -5.51 -7.62 -1.22
N ALA A 52 -4.53 -7.82 -2.11
CA ALA A 52 -3.36 -6.98 -2.26
C ALA A 52 -3.73 -5.55 -2.68
N MET A 53 -4.65 -5.39 -3.65
CA MET A 53 -5.17 -4.09 -4.09
C MET A 53 -5.90 -3.37 -2.96
N THR A 54 -6.75 -4.06 -2.22
CA THR A 54 -7.47 -3.48 -1.09
C THR A 54 -6.49 -2.97 -0.02
N LYS A 55 -5.46 -3.75 0.30
CA LYS A 55 -4.38 -3.37 1.22
C LYS A 55 -3.61 -2.17 0.70
N ALA A 56 -3.16 -2.22 -0.56
CA ALA A 56 -2.39 -1.14 -1.18
C ALA A 56 -3.18 0.18 -1.20
N TRP A 57 -4.47 0.15 -1.52
CA TRP A 57 -5.31 1.34 -1.60
C TRP A 57 -5.49 2.01 -0.24
N PHE A 58 -5.75 1.25 0.81
CA PHE A 58 -5.94 1.80 2.16
C PHE A 58 -4.63 2.28 2.78
N VAL A 59 -3.54 1.57 2.60
CA VAL A 59 -2.21 2.02 3.03
C VAL A 59 -1.83 3.30 2.29
N ASN A 60 -2.03 3.36 0.97
CA ASN A 60 -1.76 4.54 0.16
C ASN A 60 -2.55 5.78 0.60
N SER A 61 -3.77 5.57 1.09
CA SER A 61 -4.69 6.63 1.53
C SER A 61 -4.60 6.95 3.02
N ALA A 62 -3.86 6.16 3.81
CA ALA A 62 -3.80 6.32 5.26
C ALA A 62 -3.25 7.68 5.68
N ARG A 63 -3.77 8.20 6.81
CA ARG A 63 -3.35 9.45 7.40
C ARG A 63 -2.43 9.21 8.60
N TYR A 64 -1.22 9.70 8.50
CA TYR A 64 -0.25 9.65 9.59
C TYR A 64 -0.77 10.38 10.82
N LEU A 65 -0.63 9.74 11.98
CA LEU A 65 -1.05 10.30 13.26
C LEU A 65 0.13 10.96 13.98
N THR A 66 -0.13 12.13 14.54
CA THR A 66 0.77 12.85 15.42
C THR A 66 0.12 13.02 16.79
N GLY A 67 0.86 12.85 17.87
CA GLY A 67 0.33 12.97 19.23
C GLY A 67 1.08 12.09 20.23
N VAL A 68 0.53 11.96 21.42
CA VAL A 68 1.08 11.09 22.46
C VAL A 68 1.07 9.64 21.97
N SER A 69 2.22 8.98 22.03
CA SER A 69 2.44 7.60 21.55
C SER A 69 2.25 7.39 20.02
N ALA A 70 2.19 8.46 19.26
CA ALA A 70 2.32 8.50 17.81
C ALA A 70 3.60 9.29 17.46
N ASN A 71 3.81 9.74 16.26
CA ASN A 71 5.04 10.42 15.76
C ASN A 71 6.26 9.51 15.56
N ASP A 72 6.10 8.21 15.61
CA ASP A 72 7.16 7.28 15.26
C ASP A 72 7.31 7.11 13.75
N THR A 73 8.44 6.58 13.32
CA THR A 73 8.73 6.40 11.90
C THR A 73 7.92 5.26 11.30
N LEU A 74 7.36 5.47 10.10
CA LEU A 74 6.66 4.46 9.32
C LEU A 74 7.64 3.42 8.72
N PRO A 75 7.22 2.15 8.52
CA PRO A 75 6.02 1.55 9.07
C PRO A 75 6.15 1.40 10.60
N SER A 76 5.11 1.81 11.30
CA SER A 76 5.13 2.01 12.75
C SER A 76 4.55 0.81 13.49
N VAL A 77 5.14 0.45 14.64
CA VAL A 77 4.58 -0.58 15.53
C VAL A 77 3.35 -0.11 16.29
N THR A 78 3.09 1.20 16.34
CA THR A 78 1.96 1.77 17.08
C THR A 78 0.79 2.14 16.18
N GLN A 79 1.03 2.55 14.93
CA GLN A 79 -0.01 3.00 14.00
C GLN A 79 0.06 2.34 12.61
N GLY A 80 0.98 1.38 12.37
CA GLY A 80 1.17 0.81 11.04
C GLY A 80 1.60 1.87 10.02
N PHE A 81 0.76 2.15 9.03
CA PHE A 81 0.93 3.27 8.07
C PHE A 81 0.05 4.49 8.39
N GLY A 82 -0.67 4.46 9.50
CA GLY A 82 -1.58 5.51 9.93
C GLY A 82 -3.03 5.05 10.07
N ILE A 83 -3.93 5.99 10.32
CA ILE A 83 -5.36 5.71 10.44
C ILE A 83 -6.00 5.63 9.05
N LEU A 84 -6.96 4.72 8.89
CA LEU A 84 -7.82 4.65 7.72
C LEU A 84 -8.49 6.00 7.42
N ASP A 85 -8.34 6.49 6.19
CA ASP A 85 -8.91 7.78 5.75
C ASP A 85 -9.71 7.61 4.46
N LEU A 86 -11.00 7.42 4.60
CA LEU A 86 -11.92 7.26 3.47
C LEU A 86 -12.06 8.55 2.65
N LYS A 87 -11.82 9.72 3.26
CA LYS A 87 -11.83 10.98 2.52
C LYS A 87 -10.72 10.98 1.46
N THR A 88 -9.51 10.60 1.84
CA THR A 88 -8.39 10.48 0.89
C THR A 88 -8.59 9.31 -0.06
N ALA A 89 -9.14 8.18 0.42
CA ALA A 89 -9.37 7.00 -0.41
C ALA A 89 -10.32 7.28 -1.60
N PHE A 90 -11.27 8.20 -1.44
CA PHE A 90 -12.32 8.48 -2.43
C PHE A 90 -12.39 9.95 -2.87
N ASP A 91 -11.32 10.72 -2.75
CA ASP A 91 -11.28 12.17 -3.03
C ASP A 91 -11.30 12.55 -4.52
N GLY A 92 -11.36 11.57 -5.42
CA GLY A 92 -11.34 11.80 -6.87
C GLY A 92 -9.99 12.25 -7.43
N THR A 93 -8.93 12.29 -6.62
CA THR A 93 -7.57 12.57 -7.12
C THR A 93 -7.15 11.51 -8.11
N ALA A 94 -6.54 11.93 -9.23
CA ALA A 94 -6.06 11.00 -10.25
C ALA A 94 -5.15 9.94 -9.65
N ARG A 95 -5.42 8.68 -9.96
CA ARG A 95 -4.64 7.52 -9.52
C ARG A 95 -4.36 6.61 -10.70
N PHE A 96 -3.19 6.01 -10.68
CA PHE A 96 -2.91 4.79 -11.44
C PHE A 96 -2.94 3.61 -10.46
N TRP A 97 -3.46 2.49 -10.92
CA TRP A 97 -3.40 1.23 -10.20
C TRP A 97 -3.13 0.07 -11.14
N HIS A 98 -2.51 -0.95 -10.61
CA HIS A 98 -2.25 -2.23 -11.26
C HIS A 98 -2.60 -3.32 -10.26
N ASP A 99 -3.45 -4.28 -10.63
CA ASP A 99 -3.99 -5.28 -9.73
C ASP A 99 -3.74 -6.69 -10.26
N GLN A 100 -2.62 -7.27 -9.87
CA GLN A 100 -2.23 -8.67 -10.17
C GLN A 100 -2.15 -9.02 -11.68
N ASP A 101 -2.03 -8.03 -12.57
CA ASP A 101 -1.90 -8.25 -14.03
C ASP A 101 -0.45 -8.49 -14.48
N ALA A 102 0.54 -8.28 -13.62
CA ALA A 102 1.96 -8.54 -13.87
C ALA A 102 2.45 -9.69 -13.00
N LEU A 103 3.19 -10.61 -13.62
CA LEU A 103 3.75 -11.78 -12.96
C LEU A 103 5.27 -11.75 -13.04
N LEU A 104 5.94 -11.80 -11.91
CA LEU A 104 7.38 -11.96 -11.79
C LEU A 104 7.68 -13.44 -11.54
N THR A 105 8.30 -14.13 -12.49
CA THR A 105 8.55 -15.58 -12.45
C THR A 105 9.98 -15.94 -12.05
N ALA A 106 10.83 -14.93 -11.88
CA ALA A 106 12.22 -15.12 -11.46
C ALA A 106 12.75 -13.87 -10.74
N SER A 107 13.71 -14.09 -9.84
CA SER A 107 14.45 -13.00 -9.21
C SER A 107 15.18 -12.14 -10.26
N GLY A 108 15.20 -10.83 -10.04
CA GLY A 108 15.79 -9.85 -10.95
C GLY A 108 14.84 -9.31 -12.03
N GLN A 109 13.69 -9.92 -12.26
CA GLN A 109 12.65 -9.33 -13.12
C GLN A 109 12.08 -8.06 -12.49
N SER A 110 11.60 -7.14 -13.34
CA SER A 110 11.04 -5.88 -12.86
C SER A 110 9.85 -5.42 -13.68
N PHE A 111 8.98 -4.70 -13.02
CA PHE A 111 7.88 -3.94 -13.61
C PHE A 111 8.16 -2.46 -13.38
N ARG A 112 7.99 -1.63 -14.43
CA ARG A 112 8.22 -0.19 -14.35
C ARG A 112 7.03 0.57 -14.90
N TYR A 113 6.51 1.48 -14.11
CA TYR A 113 5.49 2.45 -14.51
C TYR A 113 6.08 3.86 -14.49
N ALA A 114 5.83 4.66 -15.55
CA ALA A 114 6.26 6.04 -15.64
C ALA A 114 5.07 6.95 -15.98
N GLY A 115 5.08 8.13 -15.42
CA GLY A 115 4.02 9.11 -15.59
C GLY A 115 4.46 10.51 -15.15
N VAL A 116 3.48 11.36 -14.91
CA VAL A 116 3.68 12.70 -14.37
C VAL A 116 2.84 12.91 -13.12
N VAL A 117 3.36 13.65 -12.16
CA VAL A 117 2.59 14.11 -11.00
C VAL A 117 1.44 14.98 -11.49
N ALA A 118 0.22 14.67 -11.08
CA ALA A 118 -0.98 15.30 -11.61
C ALA A 118 -1.20 16.73 -11.10
N ASP A 119 -0.90 16.95 -9.80
CA ASP A 119 -1.15 18.19 -9.08
C ASP A 119 -0.05 18.41 -8.01
N PRO A 120 0.83 19.40 -8.16
CA PRO A 120 1.91 19.65 -7.20
C PRO A 120 1.41 20.16 -5.84
N THR A 121 0.15 20.57 -5.72
CA THR A 121 -0.44 21.01 -4.44
C THR A 121 -0.89 19.84 -3.55
N LYS A 122 -0.86 18.62 -4.08
CA LYS A 122 -1.22 17.39 -3.38
C LYS A 122 0.01 16.52 -3.12
N PRO A 123 0.00 15.68 -2.07
CA PRO A 123 1.06 14.69 -1.88
C PRO A 123 1.14 13.72 -3.05
N PHE A 124 2.30 13.15 -3.26
CA PHE A 124 2.52 12.05 -4.21
C PHE A 124 2.84 10.78 -3.43
N ARG A 125 2.09 9.70 -3.68
CA ARG A 125 2.23 8.46 -2.92
C ARG A 125 2.22 7.25 -3.83
N VAL A 126 3.09 6.30 -3.54
CA VAL A 126 3.15 5.00 -4.22
C VAL A 126 3.10 3.91 -3.16
N THR A 127 2.26 2.90 -3.37
CA THR A 127 2.17 1.74 -2.48
C THR A 127 2.10 0.47 -3.31
N LEU A 128 3.02 -0.44 -3.03
CA LEU A 128 3.11 -1.80 -3.50
C LEU A 128 2.59 -2.73 -2.40
N ALA A 129 1.81 -3.75 -2.76
CA ALA A 129 1.45 -4.83 -1.85
C ALA A 129 1.30 -6.14 -2.63
N TRP A 130 1.58 -7.26 -1.98
CA TRP A 130 1.38 -8.58 -2.56
C TRP A 130 0.89 -9.58 -1.53
N THR A 131 0.27 -10.65 -2.02
CA THR A 131 -0.04 -11.83 -1.23
C THR A 131 1.12 -12.79 -1.38
N ASP A 132 1.94 -12.92 -0.33
CA ASP A 132 3.15 -13.73 -0.38
C ASP A 132 2.82 -15.23 -0.46
N ALA A 133 3.73 -16.00 -1.01
CA ALA A 133 3.68 -17.46 -0.98
C ALA A 133 3.60 -17.97 0.47
N PRO A 134 2.98 -19.16 0.70
CA PRO A 134 2.91 -19.74 2.04
C PRO A 134 4.30 -19.94 2.65
N GLY A 135 4.56 -19.26 3.75
CA GLY A 135 5.82 -19.34 4.47
C GLY A 135 5.85 -20.40 5.57
N ALA A 136 6.97 -20.48 6.27
CA ALA A 136 7.16 -21.40 7.38
C ALA A 136 6.23 -21.05 8.56
N THR A 137 5.74 -22.07 9.25
CA THR A 137 4.90 -21.90 10.46
C THR A 137 5.71 -21.52 11.70
N THR A 138 7.02 -21.60 11.63
CA THR A 138 7.96 -21.21 12.69
C THR A 138 9.11 -20.41 12.09
N GLY A 139 9.55 -19.36 12.80
CA GLY A 139 10.59 -18.45 12.29
C GLY A 139 10.02 -17.37 11.37
N ASN A 140 10.74 -17.06 10.29
CA ASN A 140 10.33 -16.04 9.33
C ASN A 140 9.28 -16.59 8.37
N ALA A 141 8.15 -15.90 8.25
CA ALA A 141 7.04 -16.30 7.38
C ALA A 141 7.12 -15.71 5.96
N TYR A 142 7.97 -14.70 5.73
CA TYR A 142 8.14 -14.10 4.39
C TYR A 142 8.92 -15.06 3.47
N VAL A 143 8.53 -15.10 2.20
CA VAL A 143 9.10 -15.98 1.16
C VAL A 143 9.60 -15.17 -0.03
N ASN A 144 8.70 -14.46 -0.71
CA ASN A 144 9.04 -13.61 -1.83
C ASN A 144 9.31 -12.17 -1.36
N ASN A 145 10.35 -11.54 -1.93
CA ASN A 145 10.69 -10.15 -1.68
C ASN A 145 10.58 -9.34 -2.96
N LEU A 146 9.70 -8.34 -2.94
CA LEU A 146 9.58 -7.33 -3.97
C LEU A 146 10.02 -5.98 -3.42
N ASP A 147 10.92 -5.30 -4.11
CA ASP A 147 11.40 -3.97 -3.73
C ASP A 147 10.74 -2.89 -4.59
N LEU A 148 10.29 -1.82 -3.95
CA LEU A 148 9.76 -0.61 -4.59
C LEU A 148 10.84 0.47 -4.64
N ALA A 149 11.10 1.03 -5.82
CA ALA A 149 11.90 2.24 -5.99
C ALA A 149 11.11 3.28 -6.77
N VAL A 150 11.08 4.51 -6.28
CA VAL A 150 10.35 5.63 -6.89
C VAL A 150 11.30 6.79 -7.17
N THR A 151 11.42 7.16 -8.45
CA THR A 151 12.18 8.34 -8.85
C THR A 151 11.22 9.47 -9.23
N VAL A 152 11.34 10.63 -8.61
CA VAL A 152 10.55 11.84 -8.89
C VAL A 152 11.30 13.07 -8.43
N GLY A 153 11.20 14.18 -9.17
CA GLY A 153 11.90 15.43 -8.83
C GLY A 153 13.43 15.28 -8.80
N GLY A 154 14.00 14.36 -9.57
CA GLY A 154 15.43 14.07 -9.60
C GLY A 154 15.95 13.25 -8.41
N LYS A 155 15.10 12.78 -7.54
CA LYS A 155 15.40 12.02 -6.33
C LYS A 155 14.85 10.60 -6.42
N THR A 156 15.51 9.65 -5.74
CA THR A 156 15.08 8.25 -5.66
C THR A 156 14.77 7.88 -4.21
N TYR A 157 13.61 7.29 -4.02
CA TYR A 157 13.10 6.84 -2.73
C TYR A 157 12.86 5.33 -2.79
N LEU A 158 13.34 4.61 -1.77
CA LEU A 158 13.06 3.19 -1.60
C LEU A 158 11.80 2.99 -0.75
N GLY A 159 11.11 1.88 -0.98
CA GLY A 159 9.94 1.49 -0.21
C GLY A 159 10.27 1.37 1.28
N ASN A 160 9.35 1.84 2.12
CA ASN A 160 9.44 1.79 3.59
C ASN A 160 10.65 2.52 4.19
N VAL A 161 11.32 3.40 3.46
CA VAL A 161 12.37 4.26 4.00
C VAL A 161 11.77 5.62 4.36
N PHE A 162 11.49 5.82 5.63
CA PHE A 162 10.79 6.97 6.17
C PHE A 162 11.60 7.72 7.24
N SER A 163 11.24 8.99 7.42
CA SER A 163 11.51 9.77 8.63
C SER A 163 10.17 10.33 9.11
N GLY A 164 9.69 9.85 10.26
CA GLY A 164 8.31 10.09 10.67
C GLY A 164 7.32 9.54 9.64
N GLY A 165 6.42 10.39 9.14
CA GLY A 165 5.39 10.03 8.16
C GLY A 165 5.74 10.27 6.69
N THR A 166 6.99 10.65 6.36
CA THR A 166 7.43 11.01 5.00
C THR A 166 8.65 10.24 4.57
N SER A 167 8.70 9.85 3.29
CA SER A 167 9.85 9.15 2.72
C SER A 167 11.07 10.05 2.59
N VAL A 168 12.25 9.47 2.80
CA VAL A 168 13.54 10.11 2.65
C VAL A 168 14.41 9.34 1.66
N GLU A 169 15.42 10.02 1.06
CA GLU A 169 16.38 9.40 0.16
C GLU A 169 17.39 8.52 0.92
N GLY A 170 17.98 7.57 0.24
CA GLY A 170 18.94 6.63 0.82
C GLY A 170 18.26 5.48 1.56
N GLY A 171 18.92 4.97 2.60
CA GLY A 171 18.42 3.85 3.40
C GLY A 171 18.64 2.50 2.73
N THR A 172 17.97 1.48 3.25
CA THR A 172 18.02 0.09 2.77
C THR A 172 16.62 -0.36 2.43
N ALA A 173 16.46 -1.10 1.33
CA ALA A 173 15.21 -1.71 0.93
C ALA A 173 14.67 -2.66 2.02
N ASP A 174 13.36 -2.76 2.13
CA ASP A 174 12.69 -3.61 3.11
C ASP A 174 12.58 -5.05 2.57
N ALA A 175 13.27 -5.99 3.17
CA ALA A 175 13.32 -7.39 2.73
C ALA A 175 12.31 -8.30 3.46
N ARG A 176 11.34 -7.76 4.20
CA ARG A 176 10.50 -8.56 5.11
C ARG A 176 9.00 -8.32 4.96
N ASN A 177 8.60 -7.11 4.68
CA ASN A 177 7.18 -6.75 4.60
C ASN A 177 6.64 -6.97 3.20
N ASN A 178 5.43 -7.53 3.11
CA ASN A 178 4.70 -7.68 1.86
C ASN A 178 3.84 -6.44 1.52
N VAL A 179 4.30 -5.29 1.95
CA VAL A 179 3.79 -3.97 1.60
C VAL A 179 4.92 -2.97 1.68
N GLU A 180 5.11 -2.17 0.64
CA GLU A 180 6.08 -1.10 0.59
C GLU A 180 5.46 0.20 0.11
N SER A 181 5.86 1.30 0.72
CA SER A 181 5.28 2.60 0.43
C SER A 181 6.32 3.70 0.34
N VAL A 182 6.03 4.65 -0.55
CA VAL A 182 6.74 5.93 -0.68
C VAL A 182 5.73 7.05 -0.56
N PHE A 183 5.87 7.91 0.46
CA PHE A 183 4.98 9.03 0.75
C PHE A 183 5.75 10.34 0.69
N ILE A 184 5.47 11.15 -0.32
CA ILE A 184 6.13 12.43 -0.56
C ILE A 184 5.13 13.55 -0.33
N PRO A 185 5.46 14.58 0.47
CA PRO A 185 4.60 15.74 0.70
C PRO A 185 4.27 16.47 -0.61
N ALA A 186 3.28 17.35 -0.57
CA ALA A 186 3.00 18.29 -1.65
C ALA A 186 4.25 19.14 -1.99
N GLY A 187 4.36 19.59 -3.23
CA GLY A 187 5.47 20.39 -3.73
C GLY A 187 6.31 19.68 -4.80
N VAL A 188 6.12 18.38 -5.02
CA VAL A 188 6.79 17.65 -6.10
C VAL A 188 5.98 17.74 -7.40
N SER A 189 6.67 17.81 -8.54
CA SER A 189 6.06 17.94 -9.87
C SER A 189 6.93 17.27 -10.95
N GLY A 190 6.38 17.15 -12.14
CA GLY A 190 7.07 16.60 -13.31
C GLY A 190 7.02 15.08 -13.39
N PRO A 191 7.92 14.48 -14.18
CA PRO A 191 7.92 13.04 -14.44
C PRO A 191 8.33 12.24 -13.21
N PHE A 192 7.75 11.04 -13.10
CA PHE A 192 8.14 10.03 -12.12
C PHE A 192 8.31 8.67 -12.79
N ALA A 193 9.01 7.77 -12.10
CA ALA A 193 9.03 6.35 -12.38
C ALA A 193 8.87 5.58 -11.06
N ALA A 194 7.98 4.61 -11.03
CA ALA A 194 7.86 3.60 -9.99
C ALA A 194 8.33 2.27 -10.57
N THR A 195 9.28 1.63 -9.93
CA THR A 195 9.85 0.34 -10.33
C THR A 195 9.64 -0.66 -9.20
N VAL A 196 9.04 -1.79 -9.55
CA VAL A 196 8.90 -2.96 -8.68
C VAL A 196 9.89 -4.00 -9.17
N VAL A 197 10.74 -4.50 -8.29
CA VAL A 197 11.75 -5.53 -8.60
C VAL A 197 11.47 -6.78 -7.78
N GLY A 198 11.37 -7.92 -8.42
CA GLY A 198 11.37 -9.22 -7.73
C GLY A 198 12.78 -9.54 -7.24
N THR A 199 13.18 -8.99 -6.12
CA THR A 199 14.54 -9.15 -5.58
C THR A 199 14.80 -10.59 -5.16
N ASN A 200 13.79 -11.25 -4.62
CA ASN A 200 13.83 -12.68 -4.33
C ASN A 200 12.47 -13.31 -4.65
N ILE A 201 12.39 -14.15 -5.65
CA ILE A 201 11.21 -14.95 -6.01
C ILE A 201 11.56 -16.42 -5.73
N ALA A 202 11.18 -16.91 -4.55
CA ALA A 202 11.58 -18.19 -4.00
C ALA A 202 10.42 -19.17 -3.80
N GLY A 203 9.17 -18.69 -3.86
CA GLY A 203 7.96 -19.49 -3.68
C GLY A 203 6.91 -19.21 -4.75
N ASP A 204 5.93 -20.10 -4.85
CA ASP A 204 4.75 -20.01 -5.70
C ASP A 204 3.74 -19.07 -5.02
N GLY A 205 3.72 -17.79 -5.44
CA GLY A 205 2.82 -16.76 -4.93
C GLY A 205 1.47 -16.73 -5.65
N VAL A 206 1.38 -17.37 -6.84
CA VAL A 206 0.15 -17.46 -7.64
C VAL A 206 -0.11 -18.90 -8.03
N PRO A 207 -0.72 -19.69 -7.13
CA PRO A 207 -0.92 -21.13 -7.36
C PRO A 207 -1.71 -21.45 -8.63
N VAL A 208 -1.43 -22.62 -9.22
CA VAL A 208 -2.18 -23.21 -10.34
C VAL A 208 -1.99 -22.48 -11.69
N ASN A 209 -0.88 -21.80 -11.89
CA ASN A 209 -0.53 -21.16 -13.17
C ASN A 209 0.59 -21.85 -13.96
N GLY A 210 1.22 -22.89 -13.39
CA GLY A 210 2.26 -23.70 -14.04
C GLY A 210 3.70 -23.24 -13.80
N TYR A 211 3.93 -22.14 -13.07
CA TYR A 211 5.26 -21.74 -12.62
C TYR A 211 5.58 -22.35 -11.25
N ALA A 212 6.82 -22.74 -11.04
CA ALA A 212 7.27 -23.29 -9.75
C ALA A 212 7.54 -22.19 -8.70
N THR A 213 7.90 -21.01 -9.17
CA THR A 213 8.09 -19.80 -8.35
C THR A 213 7.60 -18.61 -9.13
N ASP A 214 6.81 -17.78 -8.48
CA ASP A 214 6.32 -16.54 -9.04
C ASP A 214 5.75 -15.61 -7.97
N GLN A 215 5.43 -14.38 -8.37
CA GLN A 215 4.71 -13.41 -7.56
C GLN A 215 4.02 -12.38 -8.44
N ASP A 216 2.75 -12.18 -8.21
CA ASP A 216 2.00 -11.02 -8.66
C ASP A 216 1.96 -9.92 -7.57
N PHE A 217 1.41 -8.76 -7.90
CA PHE A 217 1.33 -7.65 -6.95
C PHE A 217 0.23 -6.66 -7.33
N ALA A 218 -0.14 -5.84 -6.37
CA ALA A 218 -0.92 -4.63 -6.57
C ALA A 218 -0.05 -3.39 -6.36
N LEU A 219 -0.21 -2.41 -7.25
CA LEU A 219 0.46 -1.11 -7.18
C LEU A 219 -0.57 0.01 -7.24
N VAL A 220 -0.50 0.96 -6.31
CA VAL A 220 -1.34 2.17 -6.30
C VAL A 220 -0.47 3.40 -6.29
N ILE A 221 -0.65 4.28 -7.27
CA ILE A 221 0.04 5.56 -7.38
C ILE A 221 -1.01 6.68 -7.29
N TYR A 222 -1.01 7.39 -6.18
CA TYR A 222 -1.88 8.53 -5.93
C TYR A 222 -1.27 9.80 -6.50
N ASN A 223 -2.11 10.64 -7.11
CA ASN A 223 -1.74 11.90 -7.72
C ASN A 223 -0.87 11.70 -8.98
N ALA A 224 -1.24 10.73 -9.81
CA ALA A 224 -0.51 10.34 -11.00
C ALA A 224 -1.39 10.43 -12.26
N ARG A 225 -0.78 10.85 -13.37
CA ARG A 225 -1.34 10.76 -14.71
C ARG A 225 -0.37 10.01 -15.62
N THR A 226 -0.91 9.21 -16.54
CA THR A 226 -0.13 8.58 -17.60
C THR A 226 0.42 9.66 -18.55
N CYS A 227 1.67 9.53 -18.97
CA CYS A 227 2.11 10.19 -20.20
C CYS A 227 1.48 9.46 -21.36
N ILE A 228 0.79 10.16 -22.25
CA ILE A 228 0.26 9.57 -23.49
C ILE A 228 1.47 8.99 -24.25
N GLY A 229 1.52 7.64 -24.39
CA GLY A 229 2.61 6.93 -25.09
C GLY A 229 3.76 6.41 -24.21
N ALA A 230 3.65 6.48 -22.87
CA ALA A 230 4.63 5.82 -22.01
C ALA A 230 4.38 4.29 -22.00
N PRO A 231 5.34 3.46 -22.43
CA PRO A 231 5.19 2.02 -22.37
C PRO A 231 5.20 1.54 -20.91
N ILE A 232 4.35 0.58 -20.60
CA ILE A 232 4.54 -0.31 -19.46
C ILE A 232 5.66 -1.26 -19.89
N ASP A 233 6.85 -1.12 -19.32
CA ASP A 233 7.97 -1.95 -19.67
C ASP A 233 8.11 -3.06 -18.61
N VAL A 234 7.83 -4.30 -19.03
CA VAL A 234 8.14 -5.51 -18.26
C VAL A 234 9.45 -6.04 -18.81
N SER A 235 10.56 -5.70 -18.20
CA SER A 235 11.86 -6.17 -18.62
C SER A 235 12.32 -7.34 -17.75
N ALA A 236 12.52 -8.50 -18.38
CA ALA A 236 13.35 -9.56 -17.82
C ALA A 236 14.82 -9.18 -18.07
N ARG A 237 15.59 -8.91 -17.03
CA ARG A 237 17.05 -8.94 -17.14
C ARG A 237 17.45 -10.41 -16.97
N GLY A 238 17.91 -11.01 -18.08
CA GLY A 238 18.58 -12.31 -18.08
C GLY A 238 19.94 -12.28 -17.39
#